data_e2f1ed2b953a01fb8247e27ed738a489
#
_entry.id   e2f1ed2b953a01fb8247e27ed738a489
#
_cell.length_a   1.000
_cell.length_b   1.000
_cell.length_c   1.000
_cell.angle_alpha   90.00
_cell.angle_beta   90.00
_cell.angle_gamma   90.00
#
_symmetry.space_group_name_H-M   'P 1'
#
loop_
_entity.id
_entity.type
_entity.pdbx_description
1 polymer ?
#
loop_
_entity_poly.entity_id
_entity_poly.type
_entity_poly.pdbx_seq_one_letter_code
_entity_poly.pdbx_strand_id
1 'polypeptide(L)'
;MIELYSAEACELSRRMKEHLDKRGVSYRCMDVTTEENYNKLFQLTGQRGFPVTVVNGSPIIGLDTEAVDNAIDSAENKGLL
;
A
#
# COMPACT_ATOMS: atom_id res chain seq x y z
N MET A 1 4.16 4.13 9.40
CA MET A 1 3.87 2.74 9.05
C MET A 1 3.32 2.64 7.63
N ILE A 2 3.78 1.66 6.90
CA ILE A 2 3.32 1.40 5.53
C ILE A 2 2.57 0.07 5.51
N GLU A 3 1.37 0.07 4.92
CA GLU A 3 0.58 -1.13 4.72
C GLU A 3 0.26 -1.28 3.24
N LEU A 4 0.39 -2.48 2.71
CA LEU A 4 0.05 -2.77 1.33
C LEU A 4 -1.12 -3.74 1.29
N TYR A 5 -2.27 -3.26 0.84
CA TYR A 5 -3.45 -4.10 0.60
C TYR A 5 -3.31 -4.71 -0.78
N SER A 6 -3.17 -6.02 -0.83
CA SER A 6 -2.79 -6.71 -2.07
C SER A 6 -3.34 -8.12 -2.12
N ALA A 7 -3.34 -8.68 -3.33
CA ALA A 7 -3.63 -10.09 -3.56
C ALA A 7 -2.46 -10.72 -4.29
N GLU A 8 -2.03 -11.89 -3.86
CA GLU A 8 -0.87 -12.58 -4.44
C GLU A 8 -1.04 -12.86 -5.95
N ALA A 9 -2.26 -13.19 -6.36
CA ALA A 9 -2.56 -13.47 -7.77
C ALA A 9 -2.68 -12.22 -8.64
N CYS A 10 -2.66 -11.02 -8.06
CA CYS A 10 -2.80 -9.77 -8.78
C CYS A 10 -1.43 -9.26 -9.23
N GLU A 11 -1.24 -9.11 -10.54
CA GLU A 11 0.04 -8.65 -11.08
C GLU A 11 0.41 -7.25 -10.60
N LEU A 12 -0.56 -6.32 -10.57
CA LEU A 12 -0.29 -4.96 -10.11
C LEU A 12 0.10 -4.94 -8.63
N SER A 13 -0.50 -5.81 -7.82
CA SER A 13 -0.12 -5.98 -6.42
C SER A 13 1.33 -6.45 -6.29
N ARG A 14 1.73 -7.42 -7.11
CA ARG A 14 3.11 -7.92 -7.10
C ARG A 14 4.10 -6.85 -7.50
N ARG A 15 3.75 -6.04 -8.50
CA ARG A 15 4.59 -4.93 -8.95
C ARG A 15 4.79 -3.88 -7.87
N MET A 16 3.73 -3.55 -7.14
CA MET A 16 3.87 -2.61 -6.03
C MET A 16 4.73 -3.19 -4.90
N LYS A 17 4.55 -4.47 -4.61
CA LYS A 17 5.37 -5.15 -3.62
C LYS A 17 6.86 -5.11 -3.99
N GLU A 18 7.17 -5.41 -5.24
CA GLU A 18 8.54 -5.34 -5.74
C GLU A 18 9.11 -3.93 -5.63
N HIS A 19 8.29 -2.92 -5.91
CA HIS A 19 8.69 -1.53 -5.79
C HIS A 19 9.04 -1.17 -4.34
N LEU A 20 8.21 -1.55 -3.38
CA LEU A 20 8.48 -1.31 -1.97
C LEU A 20 9.71 -2.06 -1.49
N ASP A 21 9.90 -3.30 -1.96
CA ASP A 21 11.09 -4.09 -1.64
C ASP A 21 12.36 -3.41 -2.14
N LYS A 22 12.33 -2.84 -3.34
CA LYS A 22 13.46 -2.10 -3.90
C LYS A 22 13.76 -0.82 -3.13
N ARG A 23 12.73 -0.17 -2.62
CA ARG A 23 12.90 1.02 -1.78
C ARG A 23 13.53 0.68 -0.43
N GLY A 24 13.51 -0.59 -0.03
CA GLY A 24 14.09 -1.03 1.23
C GLY A 24 13.29 -0.56 2.45
N VAL A 25 12.04 -0.21 2.28
CA VAL A 25 11.18 0.22 3.40
C VAL A 25 10.46 -0.98 4.00
N SER A 26 10.20 -0.92 5.30
CA SER A 26 9.38 -1.92 5.98
C SER A 26 7.91 -1.65 5.73
N TYR A 27 7.15 -2.67 5.42
CA TYR A 27 5.71 -2.57 5.20
C TYR A 27 5.02 -3.87 5.62
N ARG A 28 3.72 -3.77 5.85
CA ARG A 28 2.87 -4.90 6.18
C ARG A 28 2.04 -5.27 4.97
N CYS A 29 2.03 -6.55 4.60
CA CYS A 29 1.10 -7.04 3.58
C CYS A 29 -0.25 -7.35 4.23
N MET A 30 -1.30 -6.72 3.69
CA MET A 30 -2.67 -6.94 4.11
C MET A 30 -3.36 -7.72 3.00
N ASP A 31 -3.50 -9.02 3.20
CA ASP A 31 -4.08 -9.91 2.19
C ASP A 31 -5.58 -9.64 2.04
N VAL A 32 -5.98 -9.11 0.88
CA VAL A 32 -7.38 -8.74 0.62
C VAL A 32 -8.27 -9.93 0.27
N THR A 33 -7.71 -11.14 0.20
CA THR A 33 -8.53 -12.34 0.05
C THR A 33 -9.22 -12.71 1.37
N THR A 34 -8.79 -12.14 2.49
CA THR A 34 -9.50 -12.29 3.76
C THR A 34 -10.61 -11.26 3.84
N GLU A 35 -11.75 -11.67 4.40
CA GLU A 35 -12.89 -10.77 4.55
C GLU A 35 -12.56 -9.55 5.41
N GLU A 36 -11.81 -9.75 6.49
CA GLU A 36 -11.43 -8.67 7.38
C GLU A 36 -10.65 -7.57 6.65
N ASN A 37 -9.62 -7.95 5.90
CA ASN A 37 -8.80 -6.98 5.19
C ASN A 37 -9.53 -6.36 4.01
N TYR A 38 -10.37 -7.12 3.34
CA TYR A 38 -11.20 -6.60 2.26
C TYR A 38 -12.13 -5.50 2.76
N ASN A 39 -12.77 -5.73 3.91
CA ASN A 39 -13.64 -4.75 4.53
C ASN A 39 -12.86 -3.50 4.99
N LYS A 40 -11.67 -3.67 5.54
CA LYS A 40 -10.81 -2.54 5.90
C LYS A 40 -10.44 -1.71 4.69
N LEU A 41 -10.11 -2.36 3.58
CA LEU A 41 -9.80 -1.68 2.32
C LEU A 41 -10.97 -0.80 1.88
N PHE A 42 -12.17 -1.36 1.88
CA PHE A 42 -13.37 -0.61 1.51
C PHE A 42 -13.63 0.58 2.43
N GLN A 43 -13.45 0.40 3.74
CA GLN A 43 -13.61 1.48 4.71
C GLN A 43 -12.61 2.61 4.49
N LEU A 44 -11.37 2.27 4.12
CA LEU A 44 -10.32 3.26 3.90
C LEU A 44 -10.50 4.05 2.62
N THR A 45 -10.99 3.42 1.56
CA THR A 45 -10.94 3.98 0.21
C THR A 45 -12.30 4.24 -0.41
N GLY A 46 -13.35 3.62 0.12
CA GLY A 46 -14.69 3.69 -0.48
C GLY A 46 -14.81 2.93 -1.79
N GLN A 47 -13.80 2.14 -2.16
CA GLN A 47 -13.81 1.34 -3.37
C GLN A 47 -13.11 -0.01 -3.10
N ARG A 48 -13.18 -0.95 -4.04
CA ARG A 48 -12.72 -2.34 -3.82
C ARG A 48 -11.50 -2.74 -4.62
N GLY A 49 -10.91 -1.79 -5.34
CA GLY A 49 -9.72 -2.07 -6.14
C GLY A 49 -8.46 -2.17 -5.29
N PHE A 50 -7.50 -2.94 -5.77
CA PHE A 50 -6.19 -3.10 -5.16
C PHE A 50 -5.15 -3.20 -6.29
N PRO A 51 -3.86 -2.95 -6.01
CA PRO A 51 -3.28 -2.70 -4.70
C PRO A 51 -3.62 -1.30 -4.17
N VAL A 52 -3.58 -1.17 -2.85
CA VAL A 52 -3.65 0.13 -2.18
C VAL A 52 -2.51 0.19 -1.18
N THR A 53 -1.70 1.23 -1.27
CA THR A 53 -0.59 1.46 -0.35
C THR A 53 -0.99 2.55 0.62
N VAL A 54 -0.94 2.24 1.90
CA VAL A 54 -1.29 3.19 2.96
C VAL A 54 0.00 3.64 3.64
N VAL A 55 0.31 4.92 3.53
CA VAL A 55 1.49 5.51 4.16
C VAL A 55 1.02 6.42 5.29
N ASN A 56 1.25 6.01 6.53
CA ASN A 56 0.82 6.75 7.73
C ASN A 56 -0.65 7.16 7.67
N GLY A 57 -1.52 6.22 7.27
CA GLY A 57 -2.96 6.43 7.22
C GLY A 57 -3.48 7.03 5.91
N SER A 58 -2.62 7.44 4.99
CA SER A 58 -3.03 8.01 3.70
C SER A 58 -3.01 6.95 2.61
N PRO A 59 -4.18 6.59 2.04
CA PRO A 59 -4.24 5.55 1.01
C PRO A 59 -3.86 6.09 -0.37
N ILE A 60 -3.11 5.29 -1.11
CA ILE A 60 -2.74 5.56 -2.50
C ILE A 60 -3.23 4.37 -3.31
N ILE A 61 -4.17 4.62 -4.23
CA ILE A 61 -4.86 3.58 -4.97
C ILE A 61 -4.10 3.23 -6.25
N GLY A 62 -3.96 1.94 -6.50
CA GLY A 62 -3.37 1.43 -7.74
C GLY A 62 -1.85 1.40 -7.73
N LEU A 63 -1.29 1.16 -8.92
CA LEU A 63 0.16 1.10 -9.10
C LEU A 63 0.69 2.51 -9.42
N ASP A 64 0.57 3.40 -8.45
CA ASP A 64 1.05 4.77 -8.55
C ASP A 64 2.35 4.89 -7.76
N THR A 65 3.44 4.41 -8.35
CA THR A 65 4.74 4.37 -7.68
C THR A 65 5.29 5.75 -7.38
N GLU A 66 4.99 6.73 -8.24
CA GLU A 66 5.41 8.11 -8.01
C GLU A 66 4.76 8.69 -6.76
N ALA A 67 3.44 8.51 -6.61
CA ALA A 67 2.74 8.99 -5.42
C ALA A 67 3.21 8.27 -4.16
N VAL A 68 3.46 6.96 -4.26
CA VAL A 68 4.00 6.18 -3.14
C VAL A 68 5.38 6.69 -2.75
N ASP A 69 6.27 6.92 -3.71
CA ASP A 69 7.61 7.44 -3.44
C ASP A 69 7.55 8.81 -2.78
N ASN A 70 6.70 9.69 -3.27
CA ASN A 70 6.54 11.02 -2.69
C ASN A 70 6.02 10.95 -1.26
N ALA A 71 5.07 10.07 -0.98
CA ALA A 71 4.55 9.88 0.37
C ALA A 71 5.60 9.32 1.32
N ILE A 72 6.40 8.35 0.86
CA ILE A 72 7.49 7.78 1.65
C ILE A 72 8.54 8.84 1.95
N ASP A 73 8.98 9.58 0.93
CA ASP A 73 10.00 10.61 1.09
C ASP A 73 9.53 11.70 2.06
N SER A 74 8.28 12.12 1.93
CA SER A 74 7.69 13.10 2.84
C SER A 74 7.65 12.58 4.28
N ALA A 75 7.26 11.33 4.48
CA ALA A 75 7.21 10.72 5.80
C ALA A 75 8.60 10.56 6.40
N GLU A 76 9.58 10.15 5.60
CA GLU A 76 10.98 10.04 6.06
C GLU A 76 11.54 11.40 6.47
N ASN A 77 11.28 12.46 5.70
CA ASN A 77 11.73 13.81 6.01
C ASN A 77 11.14 14.34 7.31
N LYS A 78 9.97 13.85 7.68
CA LYS A 78 9.30 14.24 8.94
C LYS A 78 9.62 13.30 10.09
N GLY A 79 10.41 12.27 9.85
CA GLY A 79 10.73 11.26 10.86
C GLY A 79 9.55 10.38 11.25
N LEU A 80 8.59 10.18 10.34
CA LEU A 80 7.37 9.42 10.61
C LEU A 80 7.41 7.96 10.15
N LEU A 81 8.51 7.52 9.58
CA LEU A 81 8.70 6.12 9.18
C LEU A 81 9.75 5.43 10.05
#